data_226edc6ea2b4d46feb9f9e494edd1643
#
_entry.id   226edc6ea2b4d46feb9f9e494edd1643
#
_cell.length_a   1.000
_cell.length_b   1.000
_cell.length_c   1.000
_cell.angle_alpha   90.00
_cell.angle_beta   90.00
_cell.angle_gamma   90.00
#
_symmetry.space_group_name_H-M   'P 1'
#
loop_
_entity.id
_entity.type
_entity.pdbx_description
1 polymer ?
#
loop_
_entity_poly.entity_id
_entity_poly.type
_entity_poly.pdbx_seq_one_letter_code
_entity_poly.pdbx_strand_id
1 'polypeptide(L)'
;MITASKRGAAMPPSPIRKLKPYADKAIAAGKTVYQLNIGQPDIETPPAMFDALKKLGTKVIAYGPSQGIPEYQDALIKYYKKHGIELGRENIIVTNGGSEAIIMGMTVCCDPGDEILVPEPFYTNYNGFATQAAVTVRPITTRIEDDWELPDISVIERLITPKTKALMICNPNNPTGKLYGEEELRKLAYLAKKHNLFLFGDEVYREFIFSGEKHTSLLEFRDMDEHVVMMDSISKRFSACGSRIGAFVSRNKAVMQAALCFGQARLCPPTIDQLMAVPTVELGKEYFDTMVGEYKKRRDAVLEGLAKMADVEYKVPKGAFYIVMRLPVADAEDFVIWMLTEFQVNNETVMLAPAEGFYATPGLGRNEARIAFVLNVEKTKKAMEILRLALEAYRKKC
;
A
#
# COMPACT_ATOMS: atom_id res chain seq x y z
N MET A 1 13.67 24.17 27.91
CA MET A 1 13.75 22.72 27.70
C MET A 1 14.08 22.46 26.23
N ILE A 2 14.93 21.48 25.96
CA ILE A 2 15.22 21.03 24.58
C ILE A 2 13.99 20.22 24.10
N THR A 3 13.48 20.50 22.89
CA THR A 3 12.31 19.85 22.30
C THR A 3 12.64 19.33 20.91
N ALA A 4 11.78 18.44 20.36
CA ALA A 4 11.88 18.00 18.97
C ALA A 4 11.72 19.19 17.99
N SER A 5 12.26 19.04 16.79
CA SER A 5 12.02 20.02 15.72
C SER A 5 10.52 20.14 15.40
N LYS A 6 10.09 21.27 14.80
CA LYS A 6 8.70 21.46 14.36
C LYS A 6 8.24 20.30 13.46
N ARG A 7 9.07 19.85 12.50
CA ARG A 7 8.78 18.74 11.62
C ARG A 7 8.68 17.40 12.38
N GLY A 8 9.59 17.16 13.34
CA GLY A 8 9.54 15.96 14.19
C GLY A 8 8.28 15.91 15.06
N ALA A 9 7.85 17.04 15.59
CA ALA A 9 6.62 17.16 16.38
C ALA A 9 5.34 17.02 15.51
N ALA A 10 5.42 17.38 14.22
CA ALA A 10 4.31 17.28 13.28
C ALA A 10 4.16 15.86 12.67
N MET A 11 5.08 14.93 12.95
CA MET A 11 5.02 13.58 12.41
C MET A 11 3.76 12.86 12.90
N PRO A 12 2.83 12.42 12.00
CA PRO A 12 1.59 11.81 12.41
C PRO A 12 1.83 10.42 13.02
N PRO A 13 1.15 10.07 14.13
CA PRO A 13 1.15 8.70 14.62
C PRO A 13 0.46 7.78 13.60
N SER A 14 0.84 6.50 13.59
CA SER A 14 0.21 5.53 12.68
C SER A 14 -1.25 5.26 13.07
N PRO A 15 -2.25 5.62 12.25
CA PRO A 15 -3.66 5.37 12.56
C PRO A 15 -3.98 3.88 12.74
N ILE A 16 -3.25 3.01 12.03
CA ILE A 16 -3.45 1.55 12.10
C ILE A 16 -2.92 0.97 13.41
N ARG A 17 -1.86 1.57 13.98
CA ARG A 17 -1.18 1.04 15.17
C ARG A 17 -1.67 1.64 16.49
N LYS A 18 -2.38 2.77 16.45
CA LYS A 18 -2.83 3.46 17.68
C LYS A 18 -3.74 2.60 18.56
N LEU A 19 -4.47 1.65 17.96
CA LEU A 19 -5.34 0.73 18.69
C LEU A 19 -4.63 -0.54 19.20
N LYS A 20 -3.35 -0.74 18.83
CA LYS A 20 -2.59 -1.92 19.29
C LYS A 20 -2.58 -2.10 20.82
N PRO A 21 -2.44 -1.06 21.67
CA PRO A 21 -2.48 -1.23 23.13
C PRO A 21 -3.78 -1.86 23.65
N TYR A 22 -4.93 -1.60 23.01
CA TYR A 22 -6.21 -2.21 23.38
C TYR A 22 -6.23 -3.70 22.99
N ALA A 23 -5.73 -4.02 21.79
CA ALA A 23 -5.62 -5.42 21.36
C ALA A 23 -4.65 -6.21 22.25
N ASP A 24 -3.50 -5.64 22.61
CA ASP A 24 -2.52 -6.28 23.49
C ASP A 24 -3.13 -6.56 24.89
N LYS A 25 -3.91 -5.63 25.43
CA LYS A 25 -4.64 -5.85 26.69
C LYS A 25 -5.70 -6.95 26.57
N ALA A 26 -6.45 -7.01 25.48
CA ALA A 26 -7.42 -8.05 25.22
C ALA A 26 -6.75 -9.43 25.13
N ILE A 27 -5.64 -9.55 24.43
CA ILE A 27 -4.84 -10.77 24.30
C ILE A 27 -4.27 -11.18 25.68
N ALA A 28 -3.73 -10.24 26.43
CA ALA A 28 -3.21 -10.50 27.79
C ALA A 28 -4.30 -10.97 28.76
N ALA A 29 -5.55 -10.55 28.53
CA ALA A 29 -6.73 -11.04 29.27
C ALA A 29 -7.24 -12.41 28.77
N GLY A 30 -6.54 -13.05 27.83
CA GLY A 30 -6.86 -14.36 27.28
C GLY A 30 -7.85 -14.36 26.11
N LYS A 31 -8.21 -13.18 25.55
CA LYS A 31 -9.07 -13.12 24.36
C LYS A 31 -8.28 -13.45 23.08
N THR A 32 -8.90 -14.15 22.15
CA THR A 32 -8.41 -14.27 20.77
C THR A 32 -8.85 -13.03 19.99
N VAL A 33 -7.89 -12.30 19.41
CA VAL A 33 -8.16 -11.11 18.57
C VAL A 33 -7.87 -11.42 17.11
N TYR A 34 -8.89 -11.45 16.27
CA TYR A 34 -8.75 -11.60 14.83
C TYR A 34 -8.31 -10.25 14.24
N GLN A 35 -7.03 -10.14 13.85
CA GLN A 35 -6.44 -8.90 13.36
C GLN A 35 -6.71 -8.73 11.86
N LEU A 36 -7.76 -7.98 11.51
CA LEU A 36 -8.09 -7.59 10.13
C LEU A 36 -7.61 -6.18 9.79
N ASN A 37 -6.86 -5.53 10.68
CA ASN A 37 -6.36 -4.16 10.53
C ASN A 37 -5.02 -4.08 9.81
N ILE A 38 -4.18 -5.14 9.83
CA ILE A 38 -2.82 -5.13 9.29
C ILE A 38 -2.78 -5.89 7.97
N GLY A 39 -2.33 -5.21 6.90
CA GLY A 39 -2.12 -5.82 5.58
C GLY A 39 -0.77 -6.50 5.46
N GLN A 40 -0.52 -7.51 6.28
CA GLN A 40 0.67 -8.35 6.18
C GLN A 40 0.28 -9.70 5.62
N PRO A 41 0.77 -10.08 4.42
CA PRO A 41 0.56 -11.41 3.87
C PRO A 41 1.04 -12.52 4.82
N ASP A 42 0.31 -13.64 4.84
CA ASP A 42 0.64 -14.83 5.65
C ASP A 42 0.84 -16.10 4.82
N ILE A 43 0.68 -16.00 3.48
CA ILE A 43 1.09 -17.08 2.58
C ILE A 43 2.60 -17.24 2.68
N GLU A 44 3.08 -18.46 2.64
CA GLU A 44 4.50 -18.75 2.78
C GLU A 44 5.36 -17.98 1.78
N THR A 45 6.45 -17.39 2.28
CA THR A 45 7.48 -16.81 1.44
C THR A 45 8.08 -17.91 0.53
N PRO A 46 8.32 -17.65 -0.76
CA PRO A 46 8.83 -18.66 -1.67
C PRO A 46 10.05 -19.42 -1.12
N PRO A 47 10.03 -20.76 -1.10
CA PRO A 47 11.16 -21.56 -0.59
C PRO A 47 12.49 -21.22 -1.27
N ALA A 48 12.47 -20.84 -2.55
CA ALA A 48 13.64 -20.42 -3.30
C ALA A 48 14.41 -19.26 -2.64
N MET A 49 13.72 -18.36 -1.93
CA MET A 49 14.36 -17.28 -1.17
C MET A 49 15.20 -17.82 0.01
N PHE A 50 14.64 -18.77 0.76
CA PHE A 50 15.37 -19.41 1.87
C PHE A 50 16.49 -20.31 1.39
N ASP A 51 16.33 -20.99 0.25
CA ASP A 51 17.36 -21.81 -0.34
C ASP A 51 18.54 -20.98 -0.87
N ALA A 52 18.28 -19.78 -1.40
CA ALA A 52 19.34 -18.82 -1.73
C ALA A 52 20.12 -18.40 -0.48
N LEU A 53 19.41 -18.11 0.63
CA LEU A 53 20.05 -17.75 1.90
C LEU A 53 20.96 -18.89 2.43
N LYS A 54 20.49 -20.15 2.39
CA LYS A 54 21.29 -21.32 2.81
C LYS A 54 22.57 -21.51 1.99
N LYS A 55 22.53 -21.08 0.73
CA LYS A 55 23.68 -21.18 -0.21
C LYS A 55 24.67 -20.02 -0.11
N LEU A 56 24.40 -19.02 0.73
CA LEU A 56 25.30 -17.90 0.95
C LEU A 56 26.61 -18.39 1.56
N GLY A 57 27.65 -18.46 0.73
CA GLY A 57 29.02 -18.87 1.16
C GLY A 57 29.91 -17.69 1.61
N THR A 58 29.35 -16.47 1.71
CA THR A 58 30.13 -15.29 2.07
C THR A 58 30.55 -15.31 3.54
N LYS A 59 31.83 -14.94 3.80
CA LYS A 59 32.35 -14.76 5.16
C LYS A 59 32.33 -13.32 5.63
N VAL A 60 32.08 -12.36 4.71
CA VAL A 60 32.04 -10.94 5.00
C VAL A 60 30.82 -10.34 4.25
N ILE A 61 29.96 -9.65 4.97
CA ILE A 61 28.84 -8.90 4.39
C ILE A 61 29.38 -7.49 4.09
N ALA A 62 29.97 -7.33 2.90
CA ALA A 62 30.48 -6.05 2.45
C ALA A 62 29.37 -5.14 1.93
N TYR A 63 29.68 -3.83 1.80
CA TYR A 63 28.79 -2.91 1.11
C TYR A 63 28.57 -3.34 -0.34
N GLY A 64 27.31 -3.38 -0.75
CA GLY A 64 26.95 -3.50 -2.15
C GLY A 64 26.91 -2.14 -2.87
N PRO A 65 26.68 -2.13 -4.19
CA PRO A 65 26.45 -0.91 -4.95
C PRO A 65 25.20 -0.15 -4.45
N SER A 66 25.27 1.17 -4.50
CA SER A 66 24.20 2.04 -3.97
C SER A 66 22.87 1.90 -4.74
N GLN A 67 22.93 1.56 -6.01
CA GLN A 67 21.74 1.29 -6.84
C GLN A 67 21.17 -0.12 -6.66
N GLY A 68 21.85 -0.99 -5.92
CA GLY A 68 21.52 -2.41 -5.76
C GLY A 68 22.54 -3.31 -6.46
N ILE A 69 22.54 -4.60 -6.09
CA ILE A 69 23.44 -5.58 -6.72
C ILE A 69 23.00 -5.88 -8.14
N PRO A 70 23.94 -6.05 -9.10
CA PRO A 70 23.63 -6.29 -10.51
C PRO A 70 22.69 -7.48 -10.73
N GLU A 71 22.89 -8.56 -9.99
CA GLU A 71 22.10 -9.79 -10.09
C GLU A 71 20.61 -9.54 -9.78
N TYR A 72 20.33 -8.69 -8.79
CA TYR A 72 18.96 -8.38 -8.42
C TYR A 72 18.33 -7.35 -9.36
N GLN A 73 19.12 -6.38 -9.85
CA GLN A 73 18.62 -5.46 -10.90
C GLN A 73 18.25 -6.24 -12.18
N ASP A 74 19.07 -7.22 -12.59
CA ASP A 74 18.76 -8.08 -13.74
C ASP A 74 17.51 -8.94 -13.50
N ALA A 75 17.33 -9.44 -12.27
CA ALA A 75 16.11 -10.14 -11.90
C ALA A 75 14.86 -9.23 -12.01
N LEU A 76 14.95 -7.98 -11.55
CA LEU A 76 13.87 -6.99 -11.70
C LEU A 76 13.58 -6.66 -13.17
N ILE A 77 14.63 -6.48 -14.00
CA ILE A 77 14.47 -6.24 -15.45
C ILE A 77 13.72 -7.39 -16.10
N LYS A 78 14.09 -8.64 -15.80
CA LYS A 78 13.38 -9.84 -16.31
C LYS A 78 11.93 -9.89 -15.83
N TYR A 79 11.70 -9.53 -14.55
CA TYR A 79 10.35 -9.48 -13.97
C TYR A 79 9.49 -8.45 -14.71
N TYR A 80 9.95 -7.21 -14.86
CA TYR A 80 9.20 -6.16 -15.56
C TYR A 80 8.98 -6.49 -17.03
N LYS A 81 9.95 -7.13 -17.69
CA LYS A 81 9.80 -7.57 -19.07
C LYS A 81 8.65 -8.59 -19.25
N LYS A 82 8.40 -9.46 -18.26
CA LYS A 82 7.22 -10.37 -18.27
C LYS A 82 5.90 -9.60 -18.28
N HIS A 83 5.90 -8.34 -17.80
CA HIS A 83 4.76 -7.43 -17.81
C HIS A 83 4.76 -6.45 -18.99
N GLY A 84 5.64 -6.64 -19.98
CA GLY A 84 5.74 -5.76 -21.15
C GLY A 84 6.45 -4.44 -20.90
N ILE A 85 7.16 -4.31 -19.78
CA ILE A 85 7.89 -3.08 -19.39
C ILE A 85 9.38 -3.29 -19.66
N GLU A 86 9.91 -2.59 -20.66
CA GLU A 86 11.33 -2.62 -21.03
C GLU A 86 12.11 -1.60 -20.20
N LEU A 87 13.13 -2.06 -19.47
CA LEU A 87 14.00 -1.26 -18.59
C LEU A 87 15.45 -1.72 -18.72
N GLY A 88 16.39 -0.81 -18.44
CA GLY A 88 17.78 -1.11 -18.18
C GLY A 88 18.13 -0.95 -16.69
N ARG A 89 19.32 -1.33 -16.26
CA ARG A 89 19.78 -1.14 -14.88
C ARG A 89 19.78 0.34 -14.47
N GLU A 90 20.05 1.24 -15.42
CA GLU A 90 20.03 2.70 -15.23
C GLU A 90 18.66 3.25 -14.83
N ASN A 91 17.60 2.48 -15.06
CA ASN A 91 16.23 2.87 -14.73
C ASN A 91 15.78 2.41 -13.35
N ILE A 92 16.61 1.65 -12.60
CA ILE A 92 16.22 0.97 -11.37
C ILE A 92 17.20 1.30 -10.25
N ILE A 93 16.68 1.79 -9.13
CA ILE A 93 17.39 1.83 -7.85
C ILE A 93 16.64 0.94 -6.87
N VAL A 94 17.34 -0.06 -6.35
CA VAL A 94 16.81 -0.91 -5.28
C VAL A 94 16.75 -0.10 -4.00
N THR A 95 15.65 -0.22 -3.26
CA THR A 95 15.38 0.55 -2.06
C THR A 95 15.11 -0.33 -0.85
N ASN A 96 15.19 0.25 0.34
CA ASN A 96 14.83 -0.40 1.60
C ASN A 96 13.30 -0.50 1.75
N GLY A 97 12.68 -1.35 0.90
CA GLY A 97 11.24 -1.49 0.74
C GLY A 97 10.61 -0.33 -0.02
N GLY A 98 9.32 -0.47 -0.34
CA GLY A 98 8.54 0.57 -1.02
C GLY A 98 8.50 1.90 -0.27
N SER A 99 8.63 1.89 1.06
CA SER A 99 8.66 3.10 1.88
C SER A 99 9.81 4.04 1.51
N GLU A 100 11.02 3.51 1.32
CA GLU A 100 12.15 4.32 0.86
C GLU A 100 11.94 4.80 -0.58
N ALA A 101 11.38 3.96 -1.46
CA ALA A 101 11.07 4.36 -2.83
C ALA A 101 10.11 5.56 -2.88
N ILE A 102 9.08 5.58 -2.03
CA ILE A 102 8.13 6.68 -1.94
C ILE A 102 8.79 7.95 -1.39
N ILE A 103 9.54 7.83 -0.28
CA ILE A 103 10.27 8.98 0.29
C ILE A 103 11.28 9.54 -0.74
N MET A 104 12.00 8.66 -1.44
CA MET A 104 12.94 9.04 -2.48
C MET A 104 12.24 9.79 -3.62
N GLY A 105 11.07 9.31 -4.08
CA GLY A 105 10.27 10.01 -5.07
C GLY A 105 9.87 11.42 -4.63
N MET A 106 9.36 11.55 -3.41
CA MET A 106 8.98 12.84 -2.84
C MET A 106 10.17 13.80 -2.68
N THR A 107 11.33 13.30 -2.23
CA THR A 107 12.51 14.15 -1.98
C THR A 107 13.31 14.50 -3.24
N VAL A 108 13.28 13.63 -4.25
CA VAL A 108 14.00 13.87 -5.52
C VAL A 108 13.21 14.76 -6.47
N CYS A 109 11.87 14.65 -6.45
CA CYS A 109 11.01 15.30 -7.41
C CYS A 109 10.30 16.55 -6.88
N CYS A 110 10.34 16.79 -5.56
CA CYS A 110 9.65 17.90 -4.91
C CYS A 110 10.58 18.69 -3.99
N ASP A 111 10.40 19.98 -3.92
CA ASP A 111 11.05 20.87 -2.96
C ASP A 111 10.22 20.99 -1.67
N PRO A 112 10.84 21.41 -0.55
CA PRO A 112 10.09 21.72 0.68
C PRO A 112 8.98 22.75 0.45
N GLY A 113 7.74 22.38 0.80
CA GLY A 113 6.56 23.23 0.62
C GLY A 113 5.77 22.95 -0.65
N ASP A 114 6.25 22.07 -1.51
CA ASP A 114 5.51 21.58 -2.68
C ASP A 114 4.33 20.69 -2.27
N GLU A 115 3.45 20.43 -3.22
CA GLU A 115 2.21 19.66 -3.04
C GLU A 115 2.16 18.45 -3.97
N ILE A 116 1.60 17.35 -3.45
CA ILE A 116 1.31 16.14 -4.22
C ILE A 116 -0.19 15.86 -4.13
N LEU A 117 -0.87 15.75 -5.27
CA LEU A 117 -2.29 15.36 -5.34
C LEU A 117 -2.40 13.83 -5.27
N VAL A 118 -3.23 13.32 -4.36
CA VAL A 118 -3.41 11.88 -4.11
C VAL A 118 -4.91 11.58 -3.97
N PRO A 119 -5.47 10.60 -4.71
CA PRO A 119 -6.82 10.13 -4.46
C PRO A 119 -6.98 9.61 -3.03
N GLU A 120 -7.94 10.15 -2.29
CA GLU A 120 -8.30 9.66 -0.96
C GLU A 120 -9.59 8.82 -0.99
N PRO A 121 -9.71 7.77 -0.16
CA PRO A 121 -8.77 7.33 0.88
C PRO A 121 -7.50 6.70 0.29
N PHE A 122 -6.36 6.94 0.94
CA PHE A 122 -5.03 6.49 0.50
C PHE A 122 -4.25 5.81 1.64
N TYR A 123 -3.13 5.18 1.30
CA TYR A 123 -2.25 4.55 2.29
C TYR A 123 -1.77 5.56 3.34
N THR A 124 -2.13 5.32 4.60
CA THR A 124 -1.95 6.27 5.72
C THR A 124 -0.53 6.82 5.87
N ASN A 125 0.48 6.01 5.51
CA ASN A 125 1.87 6.44 5.66
C ASN A 125 2.30 7.49 4.62
N TYR A 126 1.51 7.78 3.57
CA TYR A 126 1.83 8.87 2.65
C TYR A 126 1.93 10.21 3.38
N ASN A 127 1.06 10.46 4.37
CA ASN A 127 1.16 11.64 5.23
C ASN A 127 2.50 11.69 6.00
N GLY A 128 2.94 10.54 6.53
CA GLY A 128 4.22 10.45 7.23
C GLY A 128 5.43 10.65 6.29
N PHE A 129 5.39 10.08 5.09
CA PHE A 129 6.44 10.25 4.09
C PHE A 129 6.50 11.70 3.58
N ALA A 130 5.36 12.31 3.33
CA ALA A 130 5.26 13.71 2.94
C ALA A 130 5.81 14.65 4.04
N THR A 131 5.49 14.38 5.32
CA THR A 131 6.06 15.12 6.46
C THR A 131 7.59 14.99 6.49
N GLN A 132 8.14 13.79 6.24
CA GLN A 132 9.60 13.60 6.17
C GLN A 132 10.22 14.39 5.02
N ALA A 133 9.61 14.41 3.85
CA ALA A 133 10.05 15.13 2.67
C ALA A 133 9.73 16.64 2.71
N ALA A 134 9.04 17.12 3.75
CA ALA A 134 8.52 18.50 3.85
C ALA A 134 7.57 18.88 2.70
N VAL A 135 6.82 17.91 2.18
CA VAL A 135 5.83 18.05 1.11
C VAL A 135 4.42 17.96 1.71
N THR A 136 3.43 18.54 1.05
CA THR A 136 2.02 18.49 1.48
C THR A 136 1.22 17.53 0.60
N VAL A 137 0.50 16.59 1.21
CA VAL A 137 -0.50 15.79 0.50
C VAL A 137 -1.78 16.60 0.37
N ARG A 138 -2.24 16.79 -0.88
CA ARG A 138 -3.55 17.37 -1.19
C ARG A 138 -4.47 16.27 -1.72
N PRO A 139 -5.66 16.10 -1.13
CA PRO A 139 -6.54 15.03 -1.52
C PRO A 139 -7.27 15.30 -2.83
N ILE A 140 -7.46 14.26 -3.62
CA ILE A 140 -8.50 14.14 -4.65
C ILE A 140 -9.57 13.26 -4.02
N THR A 141 -10.68 13.84 -3.57
CA THR A 141 -11.71 13.10 -2.83
C THR A 141 -12.44 12.13 -3.74
N THR A 142 -12.41 10.83 -3.42
CA THR A 142 -13.25 9.79 -4.01
C THR A 142 -14.25 9.30 -2.98
N ARG A 143 -15.33 8.64 -3.43
CA ARG A 143 -16.45 8.25 -2.56
C ARG A 143 -16.84 6.79 -2.76
N ILE A 144 -17.33 6.17 -1.70
CA ILE A 144 -17.83 4.80 -1.74
C ILE A 144 -19.05 4.67 -2.66
N GLU A 145 -19.90 5.70 -2.71
CA GLU A 145 -21.08 5.75 -3.58
C GLU A 145 -20.70 5.61 -5.05
N ASP A 146 -19.57 6.20 -5.44
CA ASP A 146 -19.07 6.25 -6.82
C ASP A 146 -18.05 5.13 -7.11
N ASP A 147 -18.06 4.04 -6.33
CA ASP A 147 -17.08 2.93 -6.46
C ASP A 147 -15.60 3.38 -6.44
N TRP A 148 -15.33 4.45 -5.69
CA TRP A 148 -13.98 5.02 -5.57
C TRP A 148 -13.40 5.52 -6.91
N GLU A 149 -14.26 5.83 -7.89
CA GLU A 149 -13.82 6.39 -9.16
C GLU A 149 -13.21 7.77 -8.99
N LEU A 150 -12.25 8.08 -9.86
CA LEU A 150 -11.71 9.42 -9.92
C LEU A 150 -12.80 10.40 -10.37
N PRO A 151 -12.90 11.58 -9.74
CA PRO A 151 -13.83 12.60 -10.22
C PRO A 151 -13.45 13.06 -11.63
N ASP A 152 -14.36 13.80 -12.26
CA ASP A 152 -14.11 14.39 -13.57
C ASP A 152 -12.75 15.09 -13.62
N ILE A 153 -12.06 14.98 -14.75
CA ILE A 153 -10.72 15.53 -14.94
C ILE A 153 -10.66 17.04 -14.65
N SER A 154 -11.74 17.77 -14.95
CA SER A 154 -11.82 19.20 -14.68
C SER A 154 -11.88 19.52 -13.18
N VAL A 155 -12.40 18.60 -12.35
CA VAL A 155 -12.37 18.70 -10.89
C VAL A 155 -10.96 18.52 -10.39
N ILE A 156 -10.24 17.50 -10.88
CA ILE A 156 -8.85 17.25 -10.51
C ILE A 156 -7.98 18.43 -10.95
N GLU A 157 -8.16 18.95 -12.15
CA GLU A 157 -7.39 20.05 -12.68
C GLU A 157 -7.50 21.33 -11.82
N ARG A 158 -8.69 21.62 -11.28
CA ARG A 158 -8.89 22.77 -10.37
C ARG A 158 -8.14 22.65 -9.04
N LEU A 159 -7.73 21.43 -8.63
CA LEU A 159 -6.91 21.22 -7.43
C LEU A 159 -5.44 21.54 -7.67
N ILE A 160 -4.98 21.62 -8.92
CA ILE A 160 -3.60 21.91 -9.27
C ILE A 160 -3.29 23.39 -8.94
N THR A 161 -2.21 23.60 -8.20
CA THR A 161 -1.69 24.93 -7.83
C THR A 161 -0.27 25.12 -8.36
N PRO A 162 0.30 26.32 -8.31
CA PRO A 162 1.72 26.52 -8.63
C PRO A 162 2.70 25.71 -7.79
N LYS A 163 2.25 25.20 -6.62
CA LYS A 163 3.04 24.34 -5.74
C LYS A 163 2.90 22.84 -6.08
N THR A 164 1.93 22.47 -6.88
CA THR A 164 1.73 21.06 -7.24
C THR A 164 2.89 20.57 -8.11
N LYS A 165 3.53 19.48 -7.72
CA LYS A 165 4.66 18.85 -8.43
C LYS A 165 4.37 17.46 -8.93
N ALA A 166 3.45 16.74 -8.28
CA ALA A 166 3.12 15.39 -8.66
C ALA A 166 1.64 15.06 -8.50
N LEU A 167 1.16 14.16 -9.33
CA LEU A 167 -0.03 13.32 -9.11
C LEU A 167 0.46 11.95 -8.66
N MET A 168 -0.13 11.38 -7.61
CA MET A 168 0.26 10.07 -7.09
C MET A 168 -0.94 9.13 -7.05
N ILE A 169 -0.76 7.89 -7.52
CA ILE A 169 -1.80 6.86 -7.52
C ILE A 169 -1.23 5.55 -6.98
N CYS A 170 -2.01 4.86 -6.14
CA CYS A 170 -1.73 3.48 -5.74
C CYS A 170 -2.65 2.56 -6.56
N ASN A 171 -2.06 1.67 -7.37
CA ASN A 171 -2.83 0.82 -8.26
C ASN A 171 -2.32 -0.64 -8.27
N PRO A 172 -3.14 -1.60 -7.83
CA PRO A 172 -4.44 -1.49 -7.13
C PRO A 172 -4.35 -0.75 -5.80
N ASN A 173 -5.44 -0.10 -5.40
CA ASN A 173 -5.44 0.85 -4.28
C ASN A 173 -5.45 0.18 -2.90
N ASN A 174 -4.69 0.73 -1.99
CA ASN A 174 -4.83 0.57 -0.57
C ASN A 174 -5.34 1.91 0.01
N PRO A 175 -6.57 1.99 0.57
CA PRO A 175 -7.30 0.91 1.24
C PRO A 175 -8.48 0.30 0.48
N THR A 176 -8.91 0.81 -0.67
CA THR A 176 -10.22 0.52 -1.24
C THR A 176 -10.28 -0.79 -2.05
N GLY A 177 -9.14 -1.27 -2.53
CA GLY A 177 -9.11 -2.38 -3.49
C GLY A 177 -9.54 -1.98 -4.91
N LYS A 178 -9.73 -0.66 -5.18
CA LYS A 178 -10.00 -0.14 -6.54
C LYS A 178 -8.83 -0.49 -7.46
N LEU A 179 -9.14 -0.99 -8.63
CA LEU A 179 -8.24 -1.13 -9.76
C LEU A 179 -8.56 -0.01 -10.75
N TYR A 180 -7.65 0.92 -10.93
CA TYR A 180 -7.79 1.99 -11.91
C TYR A 180 -7.41 1.45 -13.28
N GLY A 181 -8.33 1.60 -14.23
CA GLY A 181 -8.14 1.17 -15.61
C GLY A 181 -7.26 2.12 -16.43
N GLU A 182 -6.86 1.67 -17.63
CA GLU A 182 -6.01 2.47 -18.51
C GLU A 182 -6.61 3.86 -18.81
N GLU A 183 -7.93 3.95 -19.02
CA GLU A 183 -8.60 5.22 -19.31
C GLU A 183 -8.46 6.21 -18.14
N GLU A 184 -8.67 5.77 -16.90
CA GLU A 184 -8.52 6.62 -15.71
C GLU A 184 -7.06 7.07 -15.54
N LEU A 185 -6.10 6.16 -15.74
CA LEU A 185 -4.68 6.47 -15.66
C LEU A 185 -4.24 7.43 -16.77
N ARG A 186 -4.78 7.33 -17.98
CA ARG A 186 -4.55 8.25 -19.09
C ARG A 186 -5.06 9.67 -18.81
N LYS A 187 -6.17 9.81 -18.07
CA LYS A 187 -6.66 11.13 -17.62
C LYS A 187 -5.65 11.81 -16.69
N LEU A 188 -5.07 11.06 -15.74
CA LEU A 188 -4.01 11.58 -14.87
C LEU A 188 -2.73 11.89 -15.66
N ALA A 189 -2.33 11.03 -16.58
CA ALA A 189 -1.18 11.26 -17.46
C ALA A 189 -1.33 12.51 -18.31
N TYR A 190 -2.52 12.75 -18.86
CA TYR A 190 -2.83 13.98 -19.59
C TYR A 190 -2.63 15.23 -18.73
N LEU A 191 -3.16 15.23 -17.48
CA LEU A 191 -2.97 16.36 -16.56
C LEU A 191 -1.49 16.56 -16.20
N ALA A 192 -0.80 15.45 -15.87
CA ALA A 192 0.62 15.51 -15.55
C ALA A 192 1.44 16.14 -16.70
N LYS A 193 1.18 15.74 -17.94
CA LYS A 193 1.84 16.28 -19.12
C LYS A 193 1.49 17.75 -19.37
N LYS A 194 0.19 18.09 -19.29
CA LYS A 194 -0.33 19.45 -19.49
C LYS A 194 0.27 20.46 -18.52
N HIS A 195 0.43 20.07 -17.26
CA HIS A 195 0.90 20.93 -16.17
C HIS A 195 2.37 20.70 -15.79
N ASN A 196 3.11 19.91 -16.58
CA ASN A 196 4.51 19.54 -16.33
C ASN A 196 4.74 18.99 -14.91
N LEU A 197 3.91 18.02 -14.49
CA LEU A 197 3.96 17.37 -13.21
C LEU A 197 4.56 15.98 -13.33
N PHE A 198 5.10 15.44 -12.24
CA PHE A 198 5.41 14.04 -12.14
C PHE A 198 4.14 13.21 -11.98
N LEU A 199 4.19 11.95 -12.39
CA LEU A 199 3.15 10.97 -12.19
C LEU A 199 3.73 9.79 -11.40
N PHE A 200 3.40 9.70 -10.11
CA PHE A 200 3.88 8.67 -9.20
C PHE A 200 2.94 7.48 -9.17
N GLY A 201 3.48 6.29 -9.41
CA GLY A 201 2.74 5.03 -9.32
C GLY A 201 3.26 4.16 -8.17
N ASP A 202 2.46 3.98 -7.12
CA ASP A 202 2.69 2.93 -6.13
C ASP A 202 2.01 1.65 -6.64
N GLU A 203 2.82 0.72 -7.20
CA GLU A 203 2.31 -0.47 -7.87
C GLU A 203 2.60 -1.76 -7.09
N VAL A 204 2.77 -1.66 -5.78
CA VAL A 204 3.14 -2.78 -4.89
C VAL A 204 2.13 -3.93 -4.91
N TYR A 205 0.88 -3.67 -5.31
CA TYR A 205 -0.20 -4.66 -5.37
C TYR A 205 -0.50 -5.16 -6.80
N ARG A 206 0.34 -4.90 -7.80
CA ARG A 206 0.09 -5.21 -9.23
C ARG A 206 -0.31 -6.66 -9.51
N GLU A 207 0.17 -7.62 -8.71
CA GLU A 207 -0.16 -9.04 -8.88
C GLU A 207 -1.52 -9.43 -8.30
N PHE A 208 -2.08 -8.62 -7.42
CA PHE A 208 -3.33 -8.92 -6.72
C PHE A 208 -4.52 -8.37 -7.48
N ILE A 209 -4.95 -9.08 -8.53
CA ILE A 209 -6.13 -8.72 -9.34
C ILE A 209 -7.11 -9.88 -9.35
N PHE A 210 -8.36 -9.60 -9.03
CA PHE A 210 -9.41 -10.61 -8.84
C PHE A 210 -10.52 -10.52 -9.90
N SER A 211 -10.57 -9.43 -10.66
CA SER A 211 -11.62 -9.15 -11.66
C SER A 211 -11.38 -9.82 -13.02
N GLY A 212 -10.17 -10.33 -13.26
CA GLY A 212 -9.75 -10.81 -14.58
C GLY A 212 -9.28 -9.69 -15.52
N GLU A 213 -9.37 -8.43 -15.10
CA GLU A 213 -8.79 -7.28 -15.82
C GLU A 213 -7.26 -7.31 -15.73
N LYS A 214 -6.59 -6.65 -16.67
CA LYS A 214 -5.13 -6.50 -16.64
C LYS A 214 -4.74 -5.30 -15.77
N HIS A 215 -3.67 -5.42 -14.98
CA HIS A 215 -3.00 -4.27 -14.41
C HIS A 215 -2.34 -3.45 -15.53
N THR A 216 -2.55 -2.14 -15.52
CA THR A 216 -1.84 -1.20 -16.38
C THR A 216 -0.82 -0.46 -15.54
N SER A 217 0.46 -0.63 -15.86
CA SER A 217 1.54 0.13 -15.23
C SER A 217 1.66 1.51 -15.88
N LEU A 218 1.95 2.53 -15.08
CA LEU A 218 2.27 3.85 -15.63
C LEU A 218 3.51 3.84 -16.55
N LEU A 219 4.42 2.88 -16.36
CA LEU A 219 5.58 2.68 -17.23
C LEU A 219 5.25 2.14 -18.62
N GLU A 220 4.01 1.69 -18.86
CA GLU A 220 3.54 1.33 -20.20
C GLU A 220 3.27 2.59 -21.07
N PHE A 221 3.12 3.76 -20.46
CA PHE A 221 2.88 5.04 -21.14
C PHE A 221 4.19 5.69 -21.61
N ARG A 222 4.72 5.23 -22.76
CA ARG A 222 6.02 5.64 -23.29
C ARG A 222 6.11 7.14 -23.61
N ASP A 223 5.00 7.77 -23.88
CA ASP A 223 4.89 9.23 -24.06
C ASP A 223 5.02 10.02 -22.75
N MET A 224 5.11 9.31 -21.61
CA MET A 224 5.25 9.86 -20.26
C MET A 224 6.59 9.50 -19.59
N ASP A 225 7.57 8.99 -20.35
CA ASP A 225 8.85 8.50 -19.79
C ASP A 225 9.57 9.53 -18.91
N GLU A 226 9.47 10.83 -19.21
CA GLU A 226 10.07 11.91 -18.42
C GLU A 226 9.27 12.27 -17.16
N HIS A 227 8.01 11.86 -17.07
CA HIS A 227 7.10 12.22 -15.98
C HIS A 227 6.91 11.09 -14.97
N VAL A 228 7.03 9.83 -15.41
CA VAL A 228 6.66 8.69 -14.57
C VAL A 228 7.78 8.30 -13.61
N VAL A 229 7.38 8.13 -12.34
CA VAL A 229 8.18 7.51 -11.29
C VAL A 229 7.35 6.39 -10.68
N MET A 230 7.81 5.15 -10.79
CA MET A 230 7.12 3.99 -10.23
C MET A 230 7.84 3.48 -8.97
N MET A 231 7.07 3.20 -7.93
CA MET A 231 7.51 2.60 -6.68
C MET A 231 6.97 1.17 -6.59
N ASP A 232 7.85 0.25 -6.24
CA ASP A 232 7.50 -1.17 -6.15
C ASP A 232 8.12 -1.82 -4.91
N SER A 233 7.63 -3.00 -4.54
CA SER A 233 8.19 -3.80 -3.45
C SER A 233 7.81 -5.27 -3.56
N ILE A 234 8.71 -6.15 -3.15
CA ILE A 234 8.44 -7.59 -3.03
C ILE A 234 7.62 -7.93 -1.78
N SER A 235 7.41 -6.97 -0.89
CA SER A 235 6.76 -7.19 0.42
C SER A 235 5.43 -7.92 0.33
N LYS A 236 4.64 -7.65 -0.72
CA LYS A 236 3.29 -8.20 -0.85
C LYS A 236 3.27 -9.45 -1.71
N ARG A 237 3.82 -9.38 -2.93
CA ARG A 237 3.77 -10.49 -3.89
C ARG A 237 4.52 -11.75 -3.48
N PHE A 238 5.49 -11.64 -2.54
CA PHE A 238 6.25 -12.79 -2.04
C PHE A 238 6.15 -12.97 -0.52
N SER A 239 5.18 -12.32 0.13
CA SER A 239 5.04 -12.34 1.60
C SER A 239 6.36 -12.05 2.33
N ALA A 240 7.17 -11.16 1.77
CA ALA A 240 8.53 -10.86 2.21
C ALA A 240 8.63 -9.45 2.81
N CYS A 241 7.65 -9.06 3.65
CA CYS A 241 7.60 -7.73 4.25
C CYS A 241 8.84 -7.41 5.11
N GLY A 242 9.42 -8.43 5.74
CA GLY A 242 10.62 -8.31 6.59
C GLY A 242 11.92 -8.14 5.83
N SER A 243 12.01 -8.57 4.56
CA SER A 243 13.22 -8.43 3.73
C SER A 243 13.56 -6.97 3.41
N ARG A 244 12.59 -6.08 3.47
CA ARG A 244 12.81 -4.65 3.20
C ARG A 244 13.40 -4.39 1.82
N ILE A 245 12.89 -5.03 0.77
CA ILE A 245 13.30 -4.84 -0.63
C ILE A 245 12.18 -4.19 -1.41
N GLY A 246 12.52 -3.08 -2.09
CA GLY A 246 11.69 -2.34 -3.01
C GLY A 246 12.49 -1.83 -4.20
N ALA A 247 11.85 -1.08 -5.06
CA ALA A 247 12.46 -0.45 -6.21
C ALA A 247 11.86 0.93 -6.48
N PHE A 248 12.73 1.87 -6.79
CA PHE A 248 12.43 3.16 -7.39
C PHE A 248 12.78 3.08 -8.87
N VAL A 249 11.83 3.35 -9.73
CA VAL A 249 11.99 3.12 -11.17
C VAL A 249 11.51 4.33 -11.97
N SER A 250 12.37 4.82 -12.87
CA SER A 250 12.02 5.88 -13.81
C SER A 250 12.89 5.81 -15.06
N ARG A 251 12.42 6.36 -16.17
CA ARG A 251 13.22 6.55 -17.37
C ARG A 251 13.77 7.98 -17.48
N ASN A 252 13.34 8.89 -16.61
CA ASN A 252 13.88 10.23 -16.52
C ASN A 252 15.31 10.20 -15.98
N LYS A 253 16.28 10.50 -16.83
CA LYS A 253 17.71 10.44 -16.50
C LYS A 253 18.11 11.39 -15.37
N ALA A 254 17.53 12.59 -15.33
CA ALA A 254 17.84 13.57 -14.29
C ALA A 254 17.32 13.10 -12.92
N VAL A 255 16.11 12.55 -12.87
CA VAL A 255 15.53 11.94 -11.67
C VAL A 255 16.38 10.77 -11.19
N MET A 256 16.79 9.87 -12.09
CA MET A 256 17.61 8.72 -11.73
C MET A 256 19.00 9.11 -11.23
N GLN A 257 19.61 10.13 -11.81
CA GLN A 257 20.90 10.66 -11.34
C GLN A 257 20.78 11.27 -9.93
N ALA A 258 19.74 12.04 -9.67
CA ALA A 258 19.47 12.59 -8.34
C ALA A 258 19.17 11.48 -7.32
N ALA A 259 18.30 10.52 -7.68
CA ALA A 259 17.98 9.37 -6.85
C ALA A 259 19.22 8.52 -6.51
N LEU A 260 20.16 8.37 -7.45
CA LEU A 260 21.44 7.70 -7.19
C LEU A 260 22.25 8.42 -6.11
N CYS A 261 22.30 9.75 -6.11
CA CYS A 261 22.98 10.52 -5.07
C CYS A 261 22.36 10.32 -3.69
N PHE A 262 21.03 10.25 -3.58
CA PHE A 262 20.35 9.86 -2.34
C PHE A 262 20.69 8.42 -1.94
N GLY A 263 20.72 7.49 -2.90
CA GLY A 263 21.15 6.12 -2.69
C GLY A 263 22.59 6.02 -2.17
N GLN A 264 23.51 6.83 -2.68
CA GLN A 264 24.90 6.92 -2.22
C GLN A 264 25.00 7.43 -0.77
N ALA A 265 24.17 8.43 -0.40
CA ALA A 265 24.13 8.94 0.98
C ALA A 265 23.63 7.87 1.98
N ARG A 266 22.72 6.98 1.57
CA ARG A 266 22.26 5.82 2.34
C ARG A 266 23.28 4.67 2.35
N LEU A 267 24.23 4.63 1.41
CA LEU A 267 25.20 3.57 1.08
C LEU A 267 24.59 2.50 0.15
N CYS A 268 24.10 1.38 0.67
CA CYS A 268 23.51 0.31 -0.15
C CYS A 268 22.20 -0.21 0.46
N PRO A 269 21.30 -0.79 -0.34
CA PRO A 269 20.17 -1.53 0.19
C PRO A 269 20.63 -2.87 0.81
N PRO A 270 19.78 -3.58 1.59
CA PRO A 270 20.13 -4.83 2.23
C PRO A 270 20.65 -5.88 1.23
N THR A 271 21.95 -6.17 1.26
CA THR A 271 22.61 -7.03 0.26
C THR A 271 22.13 -8.48 0.35
N ILE A 272 21.99 -9.03 1.56
CA ILE A 272 21.54 -10.42 1.78
C ILE A 272 20.13 -10.61 1.25
N ASP A 273 19.25 -9.68 1.55
CA ASP A 273 17.84 -9.75 1.14
C ASP A 273 17.68 -9.61 -0.38
N GLN A 274 18.54 -8.83 -1.03
CA GLN A 274 18.60 -8.80 -2.49
C GLN A 274 19.00 -10.16 -3.06
N LEU A 275 20.05 -10.79 -2.53
CA LEU A 275 20.49 -12.13 -2.94
C LEU A 275 19.39 -13.18 -2.73
N MET A 276 18.68 -13.11 -1.60
CA MET A 276 17.50 -13.96 -1.36
C MET A 276 16.40 -13.75 -2.41
N ALA A 277 16.21 -12.53 -2.88
CA ALA A 277 15.14 -12.18 -3.82
C ALA A 277 15.47 -12.54 -5.28
N VAL A 278 16.75 -12.70 -5.66
CA VAL A 278 17.14 -13.03 -7.05
C VAL A 278 16.37 -14.20 -7.64
N PRO A 279 16.26 -15.39 -6.98
CA PRO A 279 15.59 -16.53 -7.59
C PRO A 279 14.07 -16.35 -7.79
N THR A 280 13.46 -15.32 -7.20
CA THR A 280 12.01 -15.10 -7.38
C THR A 280 11.64 -14.75 -8.82
N VAL A 281 12.61 -14.33 -9.64
CA VAL A 281 12.38 -14.05 -11.07
C VAL A 281 12.02 -15.30 -11.86
N GLU A 282 12.42 -16.47 -11.39
CA GLU A 282 12.11 -17.75 -12.03
C GLU A 282 10.72 -18.27 -11.65
N LEU A 283 10.04 -17.64 -10.70
CA LEU A 283 8.66 -17.98 -10.36
C LEU A 283 7.76 -17.67 -11.57
N GLY A 284 7.03 -18.72 -11.99
CA GLY A 284 6.15 -18.66 -13.12
C GLY A 284 4.74 -18.18 -12.77
N LYS A 285 3.89 -18.15 -13.80
CA LYS A 285 2.46 -17.80 -13.68
C LYS A 285 1.74 -18.64 -12.61
N GLU A 286 2.09 -19.93 -12.49
CA GLU A 286 1.46 -20.86 -11.53
C GLU A 286 1.57 -20.37 -10.07
N TYR A 287 2.72 -19.81 -9.67
CA TYR A 287 2.90 -19.23 -8.34
C TYR A 287 1.91 -18.10 -8.10
N PHE A 288 1.82 -17.16 -9.04
CA PHE A 288 0.92 -16.01 -8.92
C PHE A 288 -0.55 -16.41 -8.98
N ASP A 289 -0.91 -17.33 -9.87
CA ASP A 289 -2.29 -17.87 -9.98
C ASP A 289 -2.72 -18.53 -8.65
N THR A 290 -1.84 -19.31 -8.03
CA THR A 290 -2.10 -19.96 -6.73
C THR A 290 -2.28 -18.92 -5.63
N MET A 291 -1.38 -17.94 -5.55
CA MET A 291 -1.45 -16.86 -4.57
C MET A 291 -2.73 -16.02 -4.74
N VAL A 292 -3.00 -15.56 -5.95
CA VAL A 292 -4.19 -14.76 -6.26
C VAL A 292 -5.47 -15.56 -6.01
N GLY A 293 -5.48 -16.86 -6.36
CA GLY A 293 -6.60 -17.76 -6.11
C GLY A 293 -6.92 -17.89 -4.62
N GLU A 294 -5.89 -17.96 -3.76
CA GLU A 294 -6.09 -18.01 -2.31
C GLU A 294 -6.64 -16.67 -1.77
N TYR A 295 -6.08 -15.53 -2.18
CA TYR A 295 -6.61 -14.22 -1.77
C TYR A 295 -8.02 -13.95 -2.28
N LYS A 296 -8.37 -14.46 -3.46
CA LYS A 296 -9.74 -14.42 -3.97
C LYS A 296 -10.71 -15.16 -3.06
N LYS A 297 -10.36 -16.37 -2.58
CA LYS A 297 -11.18 -17.12 -1.62
C LYS A 297 -11.37 -16.35 -0.31
N ARG A 298 -10.31 -15.70 0.18
CA ARG A 298 -10.38 -14.88 1.39
C ARG A 298 -11.25 -13.65 1.21
N ARG A 299 -11.13 -12.96 0.07
CA ARG A 299 -12.02 -11.86 -0.32
C ARG A 299 -13.47 -12.33 -0.34
N ASP A 300 -13.74 -13.42 -1.01
CA ASP A 300 -15.10 -13.95 -1.16
C ASP A 300 -15.70 -14.33 0.20
N ALA A 301 -14.91 -14.85 1.13
CA ALA A 301 -15.33 -15.09 2.52
C ALA A 301 -15.69 -13.80 3.30
N VAL A 302 -14.94 -12.69 3.06
CA VAL A 302 -15.31 -11.38 3.60
C VAL A 302 -16.63 -10.91 3.00
N LEU A 303 -16.79 -11.00 1.68
CA LEU A 303 -18.01 -10.58 0.98
C LEU A 303 -19.23 -11.38 1.41
N GLU A 304 -19.09 -12.71 1.60
CA GLU A 304 -20.15 -13.57 2.17
C GLU A 304 -20.58 -13.10 3.57
N GLY A 305 -19.63 -12.65 4.38
CA GLY A 305 -19.92 -12.11 5.71
C GLY A 305 -20.60 -10.75 5.66
N LEU A 306 -20.10 -9.83 4.83
CA LEU A 306 -20.67 -8.48 4.65
C LEU A 306 -22.09 -8.52 4.09
N ALA A 307 -22.39 -9.45 3.19
CA ALA A 307 -23.74 -9.63 2.62
C ALA A 307 -24.81 -9.96 3.67
N LYS A 308 -24.41 -10.41 4.87
CA LYS A 308 -25.30 -10.67 6.02
C LYS A 308 -25.50 -9.45 6.92
N MET A 309 -24.89 -8.30 6.60
CA MET A 309 -24.93 -7.06 7.38
C MET A 309 -25.66 -5.98 6.59
N ALA A 310 -26.99 -5.91 6.71
CA ALA A 310 -27.87 -5.15 5.85
C ALA A 310 -27.55 -3.64 5.73
N ASP A 311 -26.96 -3.03 6.79
CA ASP A 311 -26.70 -1.59 6.83
C ASP A 311 -25.20 -1.25 6.69
N VAL A 312 -24.41 -2.19 6.19
CA VAL A 312 -22.99 -1.97 5.87
C VAL A 312 -22.86 -1.74 4.37
N GLU A 313 -22.37 -0.57 4.01
CA GLU A 313 -22.08 -0.24 2.61
C GLU A 313 -20.63 -0.61 2.27
N TYR A 314 -20.44 -1.25 1.13
CA TYR A 314 -19.10 -1.60 0.62
C TYR A 314 -19.14 -1.75 -0.90
N LYS A 315 -17.96 -1.70 -1.51
CA LYS A 315 -17.76 -2.06 -2.93
C LYS A 315 -16.87 -3.29 -3.04
N VAL A 316 -17.11 -4.10 -4.07
CA VAL A 316 -16.33 -5.32 -4.30
C VAL A 316 -14.93 -4.95 -4.76
N PRO A 317 -13.87 -5.26 -3.99
CA PRO A 317 -12.51 -4.91 -4.40
C PRO A 317 -12.10 -5.72 -5.64
N LYS A 318 -11.57 -5.02 -6.64
CA LYS A 318 -11.03 -5.63 -7.87
C LYS A 318 -9.57 -6.05 -7.71
N GLY A 319 -8.84 -5.43 -6.77
CA GLY A 319 -7.43 -5.73 -6.53
C GLY A 319 -6.97 -5.47 -5.10
N ALA A 320 -5.67 -5.58 -4.85
CA ALA A 320 -5.04 -5.57 -3.53
C ALA A 320 -5.65 -6.64 -2.60
N PHE A 321 -5.58 -6.49 -1.30
CA PHE A 321 -6.25 -7.41 -0.35
C PHE A 321 -6.95 -6.62 0.76
N TYR A 322 -7.65 -5.56 0.36
CA TYR A 322 -8.38 -4.66 1.25
C TYR A 322 -9.78 -4.41 0.76
N ILE A 323 -10.64 -4.06 1.71
CA ILE A 323 -11.96 -3.51 1.46
C ILE A 323 -12.24 -2.43 2.49
N VAL A 324 -12.75 -1.29 2.04
CA VAL A 324 -13.32 -0.26 2.91
C VAL A 324 -14.82 -0.47 2.96
N MET A 325 -15.36 -0.37 4.16
CA MET A 325 -16.81 -0.46 4.41
C MET A 325 -17.25 0.70 5.27
N ARG A 326 -18.43 1.24 4.99
CA ARG A 326 -19.13 2.21 5.84
C ARG A 326 -20.00 1.44 6.82
N LEU A 327 -19.78 1.71 8.10
CA LEU A 327 -20.48 1.05 9.19
C LEU A 327 -21.64 1.90 9.70
N PRO A 328 -22.73 1.29 10.18
CA PRO A 328 -23.85 2.00 10.79
C PRO A 328 -23.54 2.42 12.24
N VAL A 329 -22.45 3.15 12.42
CA VAL A 329 -21.96 3.67 13.71
C VAL A 329 -21.60 5.15 13.54
N ALA A 330 -21.60 5.91 14.63
CA ALA A 330 -21.21 7.32 14.59
C ALA A 330 -19.70 7.49 14.40
N ASP A 331 -18.90 6.58 15.00
CA ASP A 331 -17.45 6.60 14.98
C ASP A 331 -16.92 5.16 14.94
N ALA A 332 -16.17 4.84 13.90
CA ALA A 332 -15.61 3.49 13.71
C ALA A 332 -14.46 3.20 14.68
N GLU A 333 -13.73 4.22 15.14
CA GLU A 333 -12.66 4.02 16.12
C GLU A 333 -13.23 3.66 17.48
N ASP A 334 -14.24 4.39 17.95
CA ASP A 334 -14.95 4.09 19.19
C ASP A 334 -15.57 2.68 19.16
N PHE A 335 -16.14 2.29 18.03
CA PHE A 335 -16.66 0.97 17.82
C PHE A 335 -15.57 -0.13 17.93
N VAL A 336 -14.41 0.08 17.30
CA VAL A 336 -13.30 -0.88 17.38
C VAL A 336 -12.70 -0.94 18.78
N ILE A 337 -12.57 0.18 19.49
CA ILE A 337 -12.13 0.21 20.90
C ILE A 337 -13.09 -0.57 21.76
N TRP A 338 -14.39 -0.36 21.60
CA TRP A 338 -15.43 -1.11 22.33
C TRP A 338 -15.37 -2.62 22.04
N MET A 339 -15.18 -3.04 20.77
CA MET A 339 -15.00 -4.45 20.45
C MET A 339 -13.82 -5.08 21.20
N LEU A 340 -12.71 -4.36 21.32
CA LEU A 340 -11.51 -4.86 21.98
C LEU A 340 -11.63 -4.88 23.51
N THR A 341 -12.37 -3.93 24.09
CA THR A 341 -12.44 -3.75 25.55
C THR A 341 -13.63 -4.44 26.19
N GLU A 342 -14.82 -4.33 25.61
CA GLU A 342 -16.09 -4.71 26.23
C GLU A 342 -16.75 -5.92 25.55
N PHE A 343 -16.58 -6.09 24.23
CA PHE A 343 -17.28 -7.11 23.46
C PHE A 343 -16.46 -8.38 23.26
N GLN A 344 -17.15 -9.54 23.26
CA GLN A 344 -16.58 -10.82 22.88
C GLN A 344 -17.67 -11.84 22.56
N VAL A 345 -17.34 -12.81 21.72
CA VAL A 345 -18.12 -14.02 21.47
C VAL A 345 -17.21 -15.21 21.75
N ASN A 346 -17.55 -16.05 22.71
CA ASN A 346 -16.72 -17.21 23.11
C ASN A 346 -15.25 -16.85 23.37
N ASN A 347 -14.99 -15.72 24.04
CA ASN A 347 -13.67 -15.20 24.33
C ASN A 347 -12.87 -14.75 23.08
N GLU A 348 -13.56 -14.38 22.02
CA GLU A 348 -12.98 -13.93 20.75
C GLU A 348 -13.55 -12.58 20.34
N THR A 349 -12.72 -11.76 19.68
CA THR A 349 -13.10 -10.45 19.15
C THR A 349 -12.33 -10.13 17.87
N VAL A 350 -12.66 -9.00 17.22
CA VAL A 350 -12.08 -8.56 15.95
C VAL A 350 -11.46 -7.18 16.09
N MET A 351 -10.35 -6.95 15.40
CA MET A 351 -9.73 -5.63 15.24
C MET A 351 -9.76 -5.21 13.78
N LEU A 352 -10.42 -4.08 13.50
CA LEU A 352 -10.45 -3.42 12.19
C LEU A 352 -9.48 -2.24 12.17
N ALA A 353 -9.24 -1.65 10.99
CA ALA A 353 -8.56 -0.36 10.87
C ALA A 353 -9.61 0.74 10.63
N PRO A 354 -9.91 1.62 11.60
CA PRO A 354 -10.75 2.79 11.39
C PRO A 354 -10.21 3.64 10.23
N ALA A 355 -11.10 4.16 9.38
CA ALA A 355 -10.66 4.71 8.10
C ALA A 355 -10.43 6.22 8.10
N GLU A 356 -10.76 6.96 9.14
CA GLU A 356 -10.51 8.41 9.20
C GLU A 356 -9.06 8.77 8.86
N GLY A 357 -8.08 7.99 9.37
CA GLY A 357 -6.66 8.22 9.11
C GLY A 357 -6.18 7.89 7.69
N PHE A 358 -7.05 7.39 6.79
CA PHE A 358 -6.77 7.19 5.37
C PHE A 358 -7.17 8.40 4.51
N TYR A 359 -7.75 9.43 5.12
CA TYR A 359 -8.16 10.67 4.50
C TYR A 359 -7.28 11.83 4.96
N ALA A 360 -7.05 12.80 4.08
CA ALA A 360 -6.48 14.09 4.44
C ALA A 360 -7.59 15.13 4.71
N THR A 361 -8.77 14.96 4.09
CA THR A 361 -9.92 15.82 4.33
C THR A 361 -10.53 15.54 5.70
N PRO A 362 -10.56 16.54 6.63
CA PRO A 362 -11.10 16.34 7.96
C PRO A 362 -12.56 15.86 7.97
N GLY A 363 -12.86 14.90 8.82
CA GLY A 363 -14.23 14.39 9.04
C GLY A 363 -14.66 13.31 8.05
N LEU A 364 -13.89 13.03 6.98
CA LEU A 364 -14.15 11.89 6.11
C LEU A 364 -13.65 10.59 6.75
N GLY A 365 -14.32 9.48 6.42
CA GLY A 365 -13.95 8.15 6.90
C GLY A 365 -14.25 7.84 8.36
N ARG A 366 -14.92 8.76 9.08
CA ARG A 366 -15.18 8.63 10.52
C ARG A 366 -16.00 7.40 10.88
N ASN A 367 -16.98 7.07 10.06
CA ASN A 367 -17.82 5.87 10.20
C ASN A 367 -17.42 4.75 9.26
N GLU A 368 -16.20 4.81 8.71
CA GLU A 368 -15.67 3.80 7.81
C GLU A 368 -14.55 3.00 8.47
N ALA A 369 -14.39 1.75 8.04
CA ALA A 369 -13.31 0.88 8.48
C ALA A 369 -12.75 0.06 7.31
N ARG A 370 -11.46 -0.24 7.35
CA ARG A 370 -10.80 -1.12 6.40
C ARG A 370 -10.61 -2.51 6.99
N ILE A 371 -10.95 -3.53 6.21
CA ILE A 371 -10.54 -4.92 6.41
C ILE A 371 -9.37 -5.24 5.48
N ALA A 372 -8.32 -5.90 6.02
CA ALA A 372 -7.32 -6.61 5.26
C ALA A 372 -7.66 -8.11 5.29
N PHE A 373 -7.96 -8.72 4.16
CA PHE A 373 -8.32 -10.14 4.10
C PHE A 373 -7.08 -11.04 3.96
N VAL A 374 -6.23 -10.96 5.00
CA VAL A 374 -4.96 -11.69 5.09
C VAL A 374 -5.06 -12.98 5.91
N LEU A 375 -6.12 -13.17 6.70
CA LEU A 375 -6.36 -14.41 7.43
C LEU A 375 -6.86 -15.52 6.49
N ASN A 376 -6.60 -16.79 6.83
CA ASN A 376 -7.16 -17.91 6.06
C ASN A 376 -8.71 -17.87 6.07
N VAL A 377 -9.33 -18.59 5.13
CA VAL A 377 -10.79 -18.57 4.91
C VAL A 377 -11.59 -18.88 6.16
N GLU A 378 -11.18 -19.89 6.95
CA GLU A 378 -11.87 -20.30 8.17
C GLU A 378 -11.88 -19.19 9.22
N LYS A 379 -10.70 -18.64 9.53
CA LYS A 379 -10.58 -17.53 10.47
C LYS A 379 -11.31 -16.28 9.98
N THR A 380 -11.28 -16.03 8.66
CA THR A 380 -12.01 -14.91 8.05
C THR A 380 -13.51 -15.06 8.25
N LYS A 381 -14.10 -16.22 7.94
CA LYS A 381 -15.54 -16.47 8.16
C LYS A 381 -15.94 -16.28 9.64
N LYS A 382 -15.10 -16.77 10.56
CA LYS A 382 -15.33 -16.60 11.98
C LYS A 382 -15.26 -15.13 12.42
N ALA A 383 -14.24 -14.40 11.97
CA ALA A 383 -14.08 -12.97 12.25
C ALA A 383 -15.27 -12.16 11.71
N MET A 384 -15.77 -12.47 10.52
CA MET A 384 -16.93 -11.79 9.93
C MET A 384 -18.21 -12.06 10.70
N GLU A 385 -18.42 -13.27 11.22
CA GLU A 385 -19.58 -13.57 12.08
C GLU A 385 -19.50 -12.82 13.42
N ILE A 386 -18.32 -12.74 14.03
CA ILE A 386 -18.10 -11.96 15.26
C ILE A 386 -18.37 -10.47 14.99
N LEU A 387 -17.93 -9.94 13.86
CA LEU A 387 -18.19 -8.54 13.46
C LEU A 387 -19.69 -8.27 13.31
N ARG A 388 -20.43 -9.18 12.67
CA ARG A 388 -21.89 -9.07 12.54
C ARG A 388 -22.58 -8.99 13.90
N LEU A 389 -22.24 -9.89 14.80
CA LEU A 389 -22.78 -9.91 16.18
C LEU A 389 -22.38 -8.65 16.96
N ALA A 390 -21.15 -8.15 16.76
CA ALA A 390 -20.70 -6.92 17.38
C ALA A 390 -21.53 -5.71 16.93
N LEU A 391 -21.82 -5.56 15.63
CA LEU A 391 -22.68 -4.49 15.12
C LEU A 391 -24.10 -4.55 15.69
N GLU A 392 -24.69 -5.74 15.77
CA GLU A 392 -26.00 -5.95 16.39
C GLU A 392 -26.02 -5.58 17.88
N ALA A 393 -24.96 -5.93 18.61
CA ALA A 393 -24.84 -5.63 20.04
C ALA A 393 -24.58 -4.13 20.27
N TYR A 394 -23.74 -3.50 19.44
CA TYR A 394 -23.41 -2.08 19.57
C TYR A 394 -24.60 -1.17 19.33
N ARG A 395 -25.48 -1.51 18.35
CA ARG A 395 -26.73 -0.79 18.09
C ARG A 395 -27.72 -0.81 19.27
N LYS A 396 -27.67 -1.86 20.09
CA LYS A 396 -28.51 -1.96 21.29
C LYS A 396 -27.98 -1.16 22.47
N LYS A 397 -26.69 -0.78 22.40
CA LYS A 397 -26.01 0.02 23.42
C LYS A 397 -26.21 1.52 23.17
N CYS A 398 -26.28 1.97 21.92
CA CYS A 398 -26.51 3.35 21.51
C CYS A 398 -27.99 3.60 21.27
#